data_2b5dda162edfc23be50f03b09dc6a910
#
_entry.id   2b5dda162edfc23be50f03b09dc6a910
#
_cell.length_a   1.000
_cell.length_b   1.000
_cell.length_c   1.000
_cell.angle_alpha   90.00
_cell.angle_beta   90.00
_cell.angle_gamma   90.00
#
_symmetry.space_group_name_H-M   'P 1'
#
loop_
_entity.id
_entity.type
_entity.pdbx_description
1 polymer ?
#
loop_
_entity_poly.entity_id
_entity_poly.type
_entity_poly.pdbx_seq_one_letter_code
_entity_poly.pdbx_strand_id
1 'polypeptide(L)'
;MKFTKIIAAALALLCGSAMLPKATVGAEEVLLDSGIDYTESTETLGNPGVGYSSGVAISCKPNDTKVYNPTASLVVLFVDIGGFSSGANGTTDDSGSYTAGTDYDLDETFFTNFRKTLENCRKNGCTIGIRFRYDANGVRNPEPATFEQMCKHIEQIREDGFLEDYKDIIAYVESGFVGCYGEQWGGKYCSLEDKAKLLDLLLDVVPDPIPVTVRTPNIFAKWAGIEESELGEYVLEPNSKASRVGLYNDGYMGSDSDLGTFHDRERDLKWLRQQTYTSYYGGEFSGNLDFAKQYDTYLPENAVPEMYYSHLSYINSNIFKLYQDYTFGKEYDVENVDNSAYYGETVFKFIRDHIG
;
A
#
# COMPACT_ATOMS: atom_id res chain seq x y z
N MET A 1 22.84 2.48 61.19
CA MET A 1 23.64 1.76 60.19
C MET A 1 22.98 0.52 59.55
N LYS A 2 21.69 0.26 59.76
CA LYS A 2 20.96 -0.87 59.15
C LYS A 2 19.98 -0.47 58.03
N PHE A 3 19.63 0.81 57.95
CA PHE A 3 18.70 1.29 56.91
C PHE A 3 19.33 1.52 55.55
N THR A 4 20.62 1.86 55.49
CA THR A 4 21.30 2.16 54.23
C THR A 4 21.65 0.90 53.41
N LYS A 5 21.72 -0.27 54.04
CA LYS A 5 21.99 -1.55 53.32
C LYS A 5 20.71 -2.13 52.69
N ILE A 6 19.53 -1.82 53.17
CA ILE A 6 18.25 -2.30 52.62
C ILE A 6 17.89 -1.53 51.35
N ILE A 7 18.22 -0.23 51.29
CA ILE A 7 17.97 0.62 50.11
C ILE A 7 18.91 0.23 48.97
N ALA A 8 20.19 -0.12 49.27
CA ALA A 8 21.12 -0.57 48.24
C ALA A 8 20.74 -1.93 47.62
N ALA A 9 20.18 -2.85 48.41
CA ALA A 9 19.70 -4.14 47.90
C ALA A 9 18.39 -3.99 47.07
N ALA A 10 17.50 -3.07 47.41
CA ALA A 10 16.28 -2.79 46.65
C ALA A 10 16.62 -2.11 45.31
N LEU A 11 17.62 -1.20 45.25
CA LEU A 11 18.05 -0.60 44.00
C LEU A 11 18.82 -1.60 43.10
N ALA A 12 19.56 -2.53 43.68
CA ALA A 12 20.23 -3.56 42.91
C ALA A 12 19.27 -4.59 42.31
N LEU A 13 18.12 -4.86 42.95
CA LEU A 13 17.08 -5.71 42.38
C LEU A 13 16.28 -4.97 41.27
N LEU A 14 16.08 -3.66 41.37
CA LEU A 14 15.42 -2.86 40.34
C LEU A 14 16.31 -2.64 39.11
N CYS A 15 17.64 -2.56 39.29
CA CYS A 15 18.57 -2.50 38.16
C CYS A 15 18.84 -3.86 37.52
N GLY A 16 18.63 -4.95 38.24
CA GLY A 16 18.81 -6.32 37.71
C GLY A 16 17.63 -6.83 36.89
N SER A 17 16.45 -6.23 37.05
CA SER A 17 15.26 -6.56 36.24
C SER A 17 15.13 -5.73 34.95
N ALA A 18 16.03 -4.77 34.74
CA ALA A 18 16.04 -3.96 33.51
C ALA A 18 16.97 -4.51 32.41
N MET A 19 17.59 -5.66 32.63
CA MET A 19 18.16 -6.46 31.55
C MET A 19 17.15 -7.54 31.15
N LEU A 20 16.04 -7.12 30.55
CA LEU A 20 15.36 -7.99 29.61
C LEU A 20 16.39 -8.30 28.51
N PRO A 21 16.60 -9.59 28.18
CA PRO A 21 17.42 -9.91 27.02
C PRO A 21 16.85 -9.09 25.86
N LYS A 22 17.74 -8.39 25.13
CA LYS A 22 17.38 -7.91 23.80
C LYS A 22 16.79 -9.13 23.11
N ALA A 23 15.48 -9.15 22.92
CA ALA A 23 14.88 -10.06 21.99
C ALA A 23 15.58 -9.77 20.67
N THR A 24 16.56 -10.59 20.32
CA THR A 24 16.90 -10.79 18.94
C THR A 24 15.59 -11.29 18.34
N VAL A 25 14.91 -10.42 17.61
CA VAL A 25 13.83 -10.82 16.71
C VAL A 25 14.54 -11.54 15.55
N GLY A 26 15.02 -12.76 15.83
CA GLY A 26 14.93 -13.83 14.87
C GLY A 26 13.44 -14.00 14.68
N ALA A 27 12.96 -14.08 13.46
CA ALA A 27 11.57 -14.27 13.13
C ALA A 27 11.06 -15.66 13.59
N GLU A 28 11.06 -15.90 14.89
CA GLU A 28 10.12 -16.81 15.52
C GLU A 28 8.91 -15.92 15.82
N GLU A 29 7.82 -16.17 15.11
CA GLU A 29 6.51 -15.68 15.47
C GLU A 29 6.35 -15.89 16.96
N VAL A 30 6.31 -14.81 17.73
CA VAL A 30 5.63 -14.84 19.02
C VAL A 30 4.16 -14.96 18.66
N LEU A 31 3.72 -16.16 18.32
CA LEU A 31 2.32 -16.53 18.43
C LEU A 31 1.96 -16.16 19.86
N LEU A 32 1.20 -15.10 20.03
CA LEU A 32 0.52 -14.84 21.28
C LEU A 32 -0.33 -16.10 21.50
N ASP A 33 0.13 -16.99 22.38
CA ASP A 33 -0.67 -18.11 22.83
C ASP A 33 -1.89 -17.50 23.54
N SER A 34 -2.96 -17.35 22.74
CA SER A 34 -4.23 -16.83 23.23
C SER A 34 -4.95 -17.85 24.12
N GLY A 35 -4.41 -19.08 24.25
CA GLY A 35 -5.09 -20.21 24.87
C GLY A 35 -6.35 -20.64 24.10
N ILE A 36 -6.50 -20.21 22.85
CA ILE A 36 -7.61 -20.58 21.96
C ILE A 36 -7.02 -21.46 20.85
N ASP A 37 -7.50 -22.69 20.76
CA ASP A 37 -7.21 -23.54 19.63
C ASP A 37 -8.02 -23.08 18.42
N TYR A 38 -7.33 -22.60 17.39
CA TYR A 38 -7.95 -22.25 16.12
C TYR A 38 -7.94 -23.46 15.20
N THR A 39 -9.06 -23.66 14.54
CA THR A 39 -9.17 -24.63 13.44
C THR A 39 -9.36 -23.84 12.14
N GLU A 40 -8.54 -24.13 11.15
CA GLU A 40 -8.67 -23.51 9.84
C GLU A 40 -10.05 -23.84 9.24
N SER A 41 -10.73 -22.82 8.71
CA SER A 41 -12.02 -22.95 8.06
C SER A 41 -11.90 -22.62 6.57
N THR A 42 -12.55 -23.41 5.73
CA THR A 42 -12.68 -23.12 4.30
C THR A 42 -13.93 -22.29 3.97
N GLU A 43 -14.63 -21.78 4.98
CA GLU A 43 -15.73 -20.84 4.79
C GLU A 43 -15.19 -19.50 4.29
N THR A 44 -15.79 -18.98 3.23
CA THR A 44 -15.44 -17.65 2.71
C THR A 44 -16.04 -16.58 3.61
N LEU A 45 -15.20 -15.89 4.35
CA LEU A 45 -15.60 -14.74 5.16
C LEU A 45 -15.34 -13.45 4.36
N GLY A 46 -16.34 -12.60 4.24
CA GLY A 46 -16.15 -11.29 3.64
C GLY A 46 -15.40 -10.37 4.60
N ASN A 47 -14.22 -9.89 4.20
CA ASN A 47 -13.49 -8.86 4.92
C ASN A 47 -13.47 -7.59 4.08
N PRO A 48 -14.11 -6.49 4.52
CA PRO A 48 -14.15 -5.26 3.73
C PRO A 48 -12.80 -4.53 3.66
N GLY A 49 -11.89 -4.79 4.58
CA GLY A 49 -10.58 -4.10 4.67
C GLY A 49 -9.49 -4.70 3.79
N VAL A 50 -9.62 -5.97 3.38
CA VAL A 50 -8.61 -6.71 2.61
C VAL A 50 -9.25 -7.55 1.52
N GLY A 51 -8.46 -8.02 0.55
CA GLY A 51 -8.94 -8.93 -0.49
C GLY A 51 -8.86 -8.37 -1.90
N TYR A 52 -9.80 -8.77 -2.73
CA TYR A 52 -9.82 -8.35 -4.13
C TYR A 52 -10.37 -6.95 -4.29
N SER A 53 -9.53 -6.06 -4.84
CA SER A 53 -9.89 -4.68 -5.09
C SER A 53 -10.48 -4.45 -6.48
N SER A 54 -11.39 -3.48 -6.56
CA SER A 54 -11.95 -2.98 -7.81
C SER A 54 -11.51 -1.55 -8.03
N GLY A 55 -10.86 -1.25 -9.16
CA GLY A 55 -10.43 0.10 -9.50
C GLY A 55 -11.57 0.98 -10.01
N VAL A 56 -11.66 2.21 -9.54
CA VAL A 56 -12.60 3.24 -10.04
C VAL A 56 -11.83 4.52 -10.31
N ALA A 57 -11.73 4.93 -11.58
CA ALA A 57 -11.12 6.18 -11.99
C ALA A 57 -12.12 7.35 -11.88
N ILE A 58 -11.78 8.37 -11.11
CA ILE A 58 -12.59 9.58 -10.89
C ILE A 58 -11.97 10.72 -11.68
N SER A 59 -12.61 11.12 -12.76
CA SER A 59 -12.18 12.24 -13.60
C SER A 59 -12.45 13.58 -12.91
N CYS A 60 -11.39 14.38 -12.71
CA CYS A 60 -11.44 15.68 -12.06
C CYS A 60 -10.82 16.76 -12.94
N LYS A 61 -11.58 17.84 -13.16
CA LYS A 61 -11.13 19.04 -13.87
C LYS A 61 -11.68 20.27 -13.16
N PRO A 62 -11.11 21.45 -13.37
CA PRO A 62 -11.67 22.69 -12.85
C PRO A 62 -13.16 22.81 -13.24
N ASN A 63 -14.02 22.96 -12.23
CA ASN A 63 -15.48 23.03 -12.32
C ASN A 63 -16.19 21.79 -12.93
N ASP A 64 -15.50 20.65 -13.08
CA ASP A 64 -16.06 19.40 -13.63
C ASP A 64 -15.42 18.16 -12.99
N THR A 65 -15.81 17.83 -11.78
CA THR A 65 -15.49 16.56 -11.12
C THR A 65 -16.69 15.64 -11.15
N LYS A 66 -16.51 14.41 -11.61
CA LYS A 66 -17.58 13.41 -11.69
C LYS A 66 -17.87 12.79 -10.33
N VAL A 67 -19.15 12.49 -10.08
CA VAL A 67 -19.60 11.73 -8.90
C VAL A 67 -19.79 10.27 -9.30
N TYR A 68 -19.27 9.35 -8.48
CA TYR A 68 -19.35 7.91 -8.70
C TYR A 68 -20.14 7.23 -7.59
N ASN A 69 -20.60 6.01 -7.87
CA ASN A 69 -21.35 5.19 -6.92
C ASN A 69 -20.81 3.75 -6.91
N PRO A 70 -19.58 3.52 -6.37
CA PRO A 70 -18.99 2.20 -6.27
C PRO A 70 -19.81 1.26 -5.37
N THR A 71 -19.76 -0.05 -5.65
CA THR A 71 -20.52 -1.07 -4.91
C THR A 71 -19.70 -2.29 -4.52
N ALA A 72 -18.43 -2.38 -4.93
CA ALA A 72 -17.53 -3.43 -4.48
C ALA A 72 -17.15 -3.24 -3.01
N SER A 73 -16.88 -4.32 -2.28
CA SER A 73 -16.49 -4.26 -0.87
C SER A 73 -15.17 -3.52 -0.65
N LEU A 74 -14.18 -3.75 -1.51
CA LEU A 74 -12.89 -3.04 -1.50
C LEU A 74 -12.69 -2.34 -2.84
N VAL A 75 -12.50 -1.03 -2.81
CA VAL A 75 -12.37 -0.18 -4.00
C VAL A 75 -11.09 0.65 -3.93
N VAL A 76 -10.31 0.66 -5.00
CA VAL A 76 -9.24 1.64 -5.18
C VAL A 76 -9.78 2.82 -5.99
N LEU A 77 -9.84 3.98 -5.37
CA LEU A 77 -10.23 5.23 -6.03
C LEU A 77 -9.00 5.89 -6.66
N PHE A 78 -8.87 5.81 -7.97
CA PHE A 78 -7.89 6.57 -8.74
C PHE A 78 -8.44 7.96 -9.01
N VAL A 79 -8.00 8.94 -8.24
CA VAL A 79 -8.50 10.32 -8.32
C VAL A 79 -7.64 11.09 -9.33
N ASP A 80 -8.15 11.20 -10.58
CA ASP A 80 -7.42 11.77 -11.71
C ASP A 80 -7.51 13.31 -11.68
N ILE A 81 -6.58 13.94 -10.97
CA ILE A 81 -6.50 15.41 -10.81
C ILE A 81 -5.63 16.09 -11.89
N GLY A 82 -5.32 15.42 -12.98
CA GLY A 82 -4.53 15.98 -14.09
C GLY A 82 -5.12 17.25 -14.70
N GLY A 83 -6.45 17.44 -14.63
CA GLY A 83 -7.09 18.68 -15.03
C GLY A 83 -6.60 19.94 -14.29
N PHE A 84 -6.00 19.79 -13.12
CA PHE A 84 -5.45 20.86 -12.28
C PHE A 84 -3.93 21.02 -12.46
N SER A 85 -3.30 20.27 -13.36
CA SER A 85 -1.85 20.28 -13.58
C SER A 85 -1.49 20.71 -15.00
N SER A 86 -0.57 21.69 -15.11
CA SER A 86 -0.05 22.13 -16.41
C SER A 86 0.69 21.06 -17.19
N GLY A 87 1.23 20.05 -16.51
CA GLY A 87 1.89 18.90 -17.13
C GLY A 87 0.91 17.92 -17.80
N ALA A 88 -0.37 17.90 -17.37
CA ALA A 88 -1.37 16.95 -17.85
C ALA A 88 -2.49 17.59 -18.68
N ASN A 89 -2.84 18.87 -18.44
CA ASN A 89 -3.96 19.54 -19.10
C ASN A 89 -3.56 20.39 -20.33
N GLY A 90 -2.32 20.25 -20.81
CA GLY A 90 -1.83 20.89 -22.02
C GLY A 90 -2.35 20.26 -23.28
N THR A 91 -1.83 20.69 -24.42
CA THR A 91 -2.21 20.22 -25.74
C THR A 91 -1.00 19.69 -26.52
N THR A 92 -1.22 18.62 -27.29
CA THR A 92 -0.23 18.11 -28.23
C THR A 92 -0.66 18.50 -29.64
N ASP A 93 0.20 19.12 -30.42
CA ASP A 93 -0.08 19.48 -31.81
C ASP A 93 0.13 18.29 -32.77
N ASP A 94 -0.21 18.48 -34.04
CA ASP A 94 -0.08 17.45 -35.08
C ASP A 94 1.37 16.98 -35.33
N SER A 95 2.36 17.76 -34.89
CA SER A 95 3.78 17.38 -34.94
C SER A 95 4.24 16.54 -33.73
N GLY A 96 3.37 16.34 -32.75
CA GLY A 96 3.67 15.66 -31.47
C GLY A 96 4.36 16.56 -30.45
N SER A 97 4.41 17.90 -30.68
CA SER A 97 4.98 18.85 -29.73
C SER A 97 3.95 19.17 -28.65
N TYR A 98 4.34 18.99 -27.39
CA TYR A 98 3.48 19.28 -26.22
C TYR A 98 3.64 20.74 -25.79
N THR A 99 2.50 21.45 -25.69
CA THR A 99 2.42 22.77 -25.05
C THR A 99 1.78 22.60 -23.67
N ALA A 100 2.52 22.98 -22.62
CA ALA A 100 2.04 22.91 -21.25
C ALA A 100 0.75 23.70 -21.05
N GLY A 101 -0.13 23.16 -20.22
CA GLY A 101 -1.37 23.81 -19.84
C GLY A 101 -1.18 24.82 -18.71
N THR A 102 -2.16 24.90 -17.82
CA THR A 102 -2.17 25.82 -16.68
C THR A 102 -2.35 25.06 -15.38
N ASP A 103 -1.58 25.41 -14.35
CA ASP A 103 -1.80 24.91 -13.00
C ASP A 103 -2.98 25.64 -12.36
N TYR A 104 -3.87 24.89 -11.76
CA TYR A 104 -5.03 25.37 -11.01
C TYR A 104 -5.01 24.82 -9.60
N ASP A 105 -5.56 25.54 -8.66
CA ASP A 105 -5.89 25.00 -7.34
C ASP A 105 -7.06 24.02 -7.44
N LEU A 106 -7.13 23.05 -6.54
CA LEU A 106 -8.32 22.21 -6.39
C LEU A 106 -9.50 23.09 -5.98
N ASP A 107 -10.63 22.94 -6.65
CA ASP A 107 -11.77 23.84 -6.49
C ASP A 107 -12.91 23.25 -5.65
N GLU A 108 -13.89 24.08 -5.30
CA GLU A 108 -15.07 23.69 -4.52
C GLU A 108 -15.87 22.55 -5.21
N THR A 109 -15.91 22.53 -6.54
CA THR A 109 -16.58 21.46 -7.30
C THR A 109 -15.88 20.12 -7.09
N PHE A 110 -14.54 20.11 -7.08
CA PHE A 110 -13.76 18.93 -6.75
C PHE A 110 -14.12 18.40 -5.36
N PHE A 111 -13.99 19.22 -4.32
CA PHE A 111 -14.23 18.80 -2.95
C PHE A 111 -15.69 18.35 -2.73
N THR A 112 -16.66 19.14 -3.21
CA THR A 112 -18.07 18.81 -3.08
C THR A 112 -18.44 17.48 -3.75
N ASN A 113 -17.95 17.22 -4.95
CA ASN A 113 -18.33 16.03 -5.71
C ASN A 113 -17.52 14.80 -5.29
N PHE A 114 -16.27 14.98 -4.86
CA PHE A 114 -15.50 13.89 -4.27
C PHE A 114 -16.12 13.43 -2.94
N ARG A 115 -16.53 14.34 -2.06
CA ARG A 115 -17.28 14.02 -0.83
C ARG A 115 -18.58 13.25 -1.12
N LYS A 116 -19.31 13.59 -2.20
CA LYS A 116 -20.48 12.80 -2.62
C LYS A 116 -20.11 11.36 -3.03
N THR A 117 -18.98 11.20 -3.69
CA THR A 117 -18.46 9.86 -4.04
C THR A 117 -18.11 9.07 -2.78
N LEU A 118 -17.41 9.68 -1.81
CA LEU A 118 -17.09 9.05 -0.52
C LEU A 118 -18.35 8.67 0.26
N GLU A 119 -19.36 9.54 0.27
CA GLU A 119 -20.65 9.25 0.91
C GLU A 119 -21.38 8.09 0.22
N ASN A 120 -21.31 7.97 -1.10
CA ASN A 120 -21.82 6.81 -1.83
C ASN A 120 -21.09 5.54 -1.46
N CYS A 121 -19.75 5.57 -1.36
CA CYS A 121 -18.94 4.44 -0.88
C CYS A 121 -19.38 4.01 0.52
N ARG A 122 -19.52 4.96 1.46
CA ARG A 122 -19.98 4.67 2.83
C ARG A 122 -21.37 4.03 2.87
N LYS A 123 -22.33 4.57 2.10
CA LYS A 123 -23.70 4.01 1.98
C LYS A 123 -23.73 2.61 1.41
N ASN A 124 -22.83 2.31 0.49
CA ASN A 124 -22.74 1.01 -0.18
C ASN A 124 -21.90 -0.01 0.62
N GLY A 125 -21.32 0.38 1.77
CA GLY A 125 -20.47 -0.48 2.59
C GLY A 125 -19.10 -0.75 1.95
N CYS A 126 -18.61 0.15 1.10
CA CYS A 126 -17.27 0.03 0.52
C CYS A 126 -16.20 0.45 1.53
N THR A 127 -15.11 -0.30 1.58
CA THR A 127 -13.82 0.17 2.11
C THR A 127 -12.98 0.65 0.93
N ILE A 128 -12.21 1.72 1.09
CA ILE A 128 -11.50 2.35 -0.02
C ILE A 128 -10.01 2.52 0.23
N GLY A 129 -9.19 2.25 -0.79
CA GLY A 129 -7.87 2.82 -0.98
C GLY A 129 -7.97 4.07 -1.86
N ILE A 130 -7.09 5.04 -1.68
CA ILE A 130 -7.09 6.28 -2.47
C ILE A 130 -5.73 6.50 -3.10
N ARG A 131 -5.70 6.73 -4.42
CA ARG A 131 -4.52 7.23 -5.15
C ARG A 131 -4.88 8.50 -5.89
N PHE A 132 -4.31 9.63 -5.49
CA PHE A 132 -4.35 10.85 -6.30
C PHE A 132 -3.27 10.78 -7.37
N ARG A 133 -3.60 11.10 -8.62
CA ARG A 133 -2.64 11.08 -9.71
C ARG A 133 -2.95 12.16 -10.75
N TYR A 134 -1.91 12.69 -11.37
CA TYR A 134 -2.05 13.65 -12.46
C TYR A 134 -2.20 13.00 -13.83
N ASP A 135 -1.87 11.73 -13.95
CA ASP A 135 -1.94 10.99 -15.22
C ASP A 135 -2.64 9.64 -15.06
N ALA A 136 -3.49 9.32 -16.03
CA ALA A 136 -4.19 8.05 -16.16
C ALA A 136 -3.83 7.28 -17.45
N ASN A 137 -2.89 7.78 -18.27
CA ASN A 137 -2.65 7.31 -19.62
C ASN A 137 -1.17 7.00 -19.96
N GLY A 138 -0.28 7.05 -18.97
CA GLY A 138 1.16 6.85 -19.16
C GLY A 138 1.89 8.05 -19.77
N VAL A 139 1.33 9.24 -19.65
CA VAL A 139 1.95 10.49 -20.11
C VAL A 139 3.09 10.89 -19.16
N ARG A 140 4.25 11.22 -19.73
CA ARG A 140 5.42 11.65 -18.94
C ARG A 140 5.29 13.08 -18.45
N ASN A 141 5.86 13.33 -17.26
CA ASN A 141 5.90 14.62 -16.60
C ASN A 141 4.52 15.27 -16.40
N PRO A 142 3.53 14.53 -15.87
CA PRO A 142 2.16 15.01 -15.78
C PRO A 142 1.94 16.01 -14.63
N GLU A 143 2.94 16.21 -13.79
CA GLU A 143 2.85 17.01 -12.58
C GLU A 143 2.76 18.52 -12.88
N PRO A 144 2.32 19.33 -11.90
CA PRO A 144 2.38 20.78 -11.96
C PRO A 144 3.79 21.31 -12.28
N ALA A 145 3.88 22.55 -12.68
CA ALA A 145 5.15 23.21 -13.05
C ALA A 145 6.17 23.16 -11.90
N THR A 146 5.69 23.29 -10.66
CA THR A 146 6.53 23.28 -9.46
C THR A 146 6.08 22.24 -8.43
N PHE A 147 7.03 21.75 -7.62
CA PHE A 147 6.76 20.86 -6.50
C PHE A 147 5.86 21.52 -5.44
N GLU A 148 6.01 22.84 -5.25
CA GLU A 148 5.20 23.63 -4.33
C GLU A 148 3.72 23.64 -4.71
N GLN A 149 3.39 23.64 -6.02
CA GLN A 149 1.99 23.55 -6.45
C GLN A 149 1.41 22.15 -6.13
N MET A 150 2.20 21.10 -6.26
CA MET A 150 1.80 19.74 -5.82
C MET A 150 1.58 19.71 -4.30
N CYS A 151 2.50 20.27 -3.52
CA CYS A 151 2.32 20.39 -2.07
C CYS A 151 1.05 21.18 -1.72
N LYS A 152 0.75 22.23 -2.47
CA LYS A 152 -0.48 23.02 -2.27
C LYS A 152 -1.73 22.18 -2.48
N HIS A 153 -1.79 21.32 -3.50
CA HIS A 153 -2.92 20.41 -3.69
C HIS A 153 -3.10 19.47 -2.49
N ILE A 154 -2.00 18.94 -1.94
CA ILE A 154 -2.04 18.06 -0.77
C ILE A 154 -2.52 18.83 0.48
N GLU A 155 -2.05 20.07 0.66
CA GLU A 155 -2.52 20.94 1.74
C GLU A 155 -4.01 21.28 1.61
N GLN A 156 -4.52 21.55 0.40
CA GLN A 156 -5.93 21.76 0.15
C GLN A 156 -6.78 20.52 0.50
N ILE A 157 -6.26 19.30 0.25
CA ILE A 157 -6.88 18.04 0.67
C ILE A 157 -6.95 17.97 2.21
N ARG A 158 -5.89 18.37 2.91
CA ARG A 158 -5.88 18.46 4.37
C ARG A 158 -6.89 19.48 4.89
N GLU A 159 -6.89 20.67 4.30
CA GLU A 159 -7.75 21.80 4.72
C GLU A 159 -9.25 21.50 4.51
N ASP A 160 -9.63 20.76 3.46
CA ASP A 160 -11.01 20.29 3.28
C ASP A 160 -11.43 19.31 4.38
N GLY A 161 -10.53 18.45 4.86
CA GLY A 161 -10.77 17.53 5.99
C GLY A 161 -11.50 16.25 5.64
N PHE A 162 -11.76 15.92 4.38
CA PHE A 162 -12.49 14.70 4.04
C PHE A 162 -11.76 13.42 4.45
N LEU A 163 -10.42 13.42 4.53
CA LEU A 163 -9.68 12.25 5.00
C LEU A 163 -10.01 11.91 6.46
N GLU A 164 -10.22 12.92 7.31
CA GLU A 164 -10.68 12.74 8.70
C GLU A 164 -12.16 12.36 8.76
N ASP A 165 -13.02 13.04 7.97
CA ASP A 165 -14.46 12.82 8.00
C ASP A 165 -14.87 11.42 7.50
N TYR A 166 -14.06 10.80 6.64
CA TYR A 166 -14.31 9.48 6.03
C TYR A 166 -13.28 8.41 6.45
N LYS A 167 -12.51 8.65 7.51
CA LYS A 167 -11.50 7.69 7.99
C LYS A 167 -12.05 6.31 8.38
N ASP A 168 -13.34 6.22 8.64
CA ASP A 168 -14.04 4.98 8.93
C ASP A 168 -14.15 4.02 7.73
N ILE A 169 -13.99 4.53 6.51
CA ILE A 169 -14.02 3.73 5.28
C ILE A 169 -12.69 3.74 4.51
N ILE A 170 -11.71 4.59 4.89
CA ILE A 170 -10.42 4.68 4.21
C ILE A 170 -9.45 3.68 4.83
N ALA A 171 -9.07 2.65 4.07
CA ALA A 171 -8.12 1.63 4.49
C ALA A 171 -6.66 2.11 4.38
N TYR A 172 -6.33 2.81 3.28
CA TYR A 172 -4.98 3.32 3.01
C TYR A 172 -5.00 4.45 1.97
N VAL A 173 -3.91 5.21 1.94
CA VAL A 173 -3.64 6.21 0.90
C VAL A 173 -2.32 5.88 0.20
N GLU A 174 -2.32 5.73 -1.12
CA GLU A 174 -1.11 5.52 -1.90
C GLU A 174 -0.43 6.85 -2.19
N SER A 175 0.90 6.88 -2.08
CA SER A 175 1.71 8.09 -2.36
C SER A 175 1.82 8.34 -3.87
N GLY A 176 0.69 8.42 -4.55
CA GLY A 176 0.53 8.58 -5.97
C GLY A 176 1.21 9.83 -6.53
N PHE A 177 0.49 10.91 -6.71
CA PHE A 177 0.88 12.26 -7.16
C PHE A 177 2.01 12.40 -8.21
N VAL A 178 2.96 11.47 -8.30
CA VAL A 178 4.17 11.57 -9.13
C VAL A 178 4.19 10.53 -10.23
N GLY A 179 4.49 10.98 -11.46
CA GLY A 179 4.79 10.15 -12.60
C GLY A 179 3.58 9.58 -13.34
N CYS A 180 3.89 8.73 -14.29
CA CYS A 180 2.90 8.01 -15.08
C CYS A 180 1.99 7.19 -14.15
N TYR A 181 0.70 7.27 -14.32
CA TYR A 181 -0.34 6.57 -13.53
C TYR A 181 -0.28 6.82 -11.99
N GLY A 182 0.56 7.76 -11.53
CA GLY A 182 0.87 7.90 -10.11
C GLY A 182 1.77 6.79 -9.56
N GLU A 183 2.52 6.10 -10.42
CA GLU A 183 3.42 5.00 -10.07
C GLU A 183 4.87 5.44 -9.84
N GLN A 184 5.09 6.74 -9.71
CA GLN A 184 6.37 7.35 -9.34
C GLN A 184 7.52 7.07 -10.32
N TRP A 185 7.21 6.90 -11.61
CA TRP A 185 8.18 6.83 -12.70
C TRP A 185 7.76 7.78 -13.85
N GLY A 186 8.73 8.23 -14.65
CA GLY A 186 8.46 9.06 -15.83
C GLY A 186 7.95 10.48 -15.55
N GLY A 187 8.00 10.93 -14.29
CA GLY A 187 7.60 12.27 -13.86
C GLY A 187 8.76 13.21 -13.58
N LYS A 188 8.45 14.48 -13.32
CA LYS A 188 9.44 15.54 -12.97
C LYS A 188 10.06 15.29 -11.59
N TYR A 189 9.28 14.80 -10.63
CA TYR A 189 9.66 14.71 -9.21
C TYR A 189 9.94 13.26 -8.81
N CYS A 190 10.53 12.47 -9.73
CA CYS A 190 10.84 11.05 -9.51
C CYS A 190 12.17 10.81 -8.78
N SER A 191 12.89 11.86 -8.29
CA SER A 191 14.06 11.67 -7.46
C SER A 191 13.67 11.01 -6.12
N LEU A 192 14.55 10.20 -5.51
CA LEU A 192 14.29 9.64 -4.18
C LEU A 192 14.09 10.73 -3.12
N GLU A 193 14.77 11.86 -3.28
CA GLU A 193 14.63 13.03 -2.40
C GLU A 193 13.21 13.60 -2.44
N ASP A 194 12.66 13.81 -3.64
CA ASP A 194 11.31 14.35 -3.80
C ASP A 194 10.24 13.35 -3.34
N LYS A 195 10.42 12.05 -3.63
CA LYS A 195 9.52 10.99 -3.17
C LYS A 195 9.52 10.86 -1.64
N ALA A 196 10.67 11.00 -0.99
CA ALA A 196 10.77 10.98 0.47
C ALA A 196 10.10 12.22 1.10
N LYS A 197 10.24 13.40 0.49
CA LYS A 197 9.50 14.61 0.92
C LYS A 197 7.99 14.45 0.75
N LEU A 198 7.55 13.84 -0.36
CA LEU A 198 6.14 13.54 -0.58
C LEU A 198 5.61 12.57 0.48
N LEU A 199 6.34 11.51 0.80
CA LEU A 199 5.97 10.57 1.86
C LEU A 199 5.83 11.28 3.21
N ASP A 200 6.79 12.11 3.58
CA ASP A 200 6.76 12.86 4.85
C ASP A 200 5.53 13.76 4.93
N LEU A 201 5.25 14.52 3.87
CA LEU A 201 4.06 15.36 3.78
C LEU A 201 2.76 14.56 3.88
N LEU A 202 2.65 13.43 3.18
CA LEU A 202 1.46 12.59 3.22
C LEU A 202 1.25 11.96 4.61
N LEU A 203 2.32 11.54 5.28
CA LEU A 203 2.24 11.04 6.66
C LEU A 203 1.79 12.12 7.68
N ASP A 204 1.99 13.40 7.37
CA ASP A 204 1.49 14.51 8.16
C ASP A 204 0.04 14.90 7.83
N VAL A 205 -0.38 14.70 6.59
CA VAL A 205 -1.72 15.08 6.10
C VAL A 205 -2.74 13.98 6.31
N VAL A 206 -2.35 12.73 6.10
CA VAL A 206 -3.25 11.57 6.26
C VAL A 206 -3.43 11.27 7.74
N PRO A 207 -4.68 11.25 8.26
CA PRO A 207 -4.95 11.03 9.68
C PRO A 207 -4.49 9.66 10.20
N ASP A 208 -4.03 9.62 11.45
CA ASP A 208 -3.82 8.35 12.15
C ASP A 208 -5.15 7.60 12.37
N PRO A 209 -5.20 6.28 12.24
CA PRO A 209 -4.08 5.36 11.94
C PRO A 209 -3.96 4.99 10.44
N ILE A 210 -4.56 5.75 9.51
CA ILE A 210 -4.59 5.39 8.09
C ILE A 210 -3.16 5.24 7.55
N PRO A 211 -2.80 4.08 6.98
CA PRO A 211 -1.51 3.87 6.34
C PRO A 211 -1.30 4.69 5.07
N VAL A 212 -0.03 5.03 4.82
CA VAL A 212 0.44 5.60 3.55
C VAL A 212 1.36 4.61 2.87
N THR A 213 1.06 4.22 1.64
CA THR A 213 1.87 3.23 0.91
C THR A 213 2.79 3.90 -0.10
N VAL A 214 4.03 3.40 -0.21
CA VAL A 214 5.03 3.85 -1.19
C VAL A 214 5.16 2.88 -2.35
N ARG A 215 5.74 3.32 -3.47
CA ARG A 215 5.88 2.48 -4.68
C ARG A 215 7.05 1.50 -4.60
N THR A 216 8.12 1.88 -3.88
CA THR A 216 9.33 1.06 -3.75
C THR A 216 9.92 1.21 -2.35
N PRO A 217 10.53 0.14 -1.76
CA PRO A 217 11.10 0.18 -0.41
C PRO A 217 12.20 1.21 -0.20
N ASN A 218 12.98 1.52 -1.25
CA ASN A 218 14.06 2.51 -1.15
C ASN A 218 13.55 3.95 -0.87
N ILE A 219 12.27 4.23 -1.16
CA ILE A 219 11.65 5.51 -0.77
C ILE A 219 11.54 5.59 0.75
N PHE A 220 11.14 4.49 1.40
CA PHE A 220 11.14 4.40 2.85
C PHE A 220 12.55 4.55 3.43
N ALA A 221 13.55 3.84 2.87
CA ALA A 221 14.94 3.96 3.33
C ALA A 221 15.43 5.41 3.29
N LYS A 222 15.18 6.10 2.17
CA LYS A 222 15.53 7.52 2.01
C LYS A 222 14.82 8.41 3.02
N TRP A 223 13.53 8.18 3.26
CA TRP A 223 12.73 8.95 4.23
C TRP A 223 13.20 8.69 5.67
N ALA A 224 13.47 7.42 6.01
CA ALA A 224 13.94 7.02 7.33
C ALA A 224 15.41 7.43 7.61
N GLY A 225 16.14 7.90 6.59
CA GLY A 225 17.54 8.29 6.73
C GLY A 225 18.50 7.12 6.93
N ILE A 226 18.16 5.95 6.38
CA ILE A 226 19.02 4.74 6.38
C ILE A 226 19.49 4.44 4.96
N GLU A 227 20.57 3.68 4.85
CA GLU A 227 20.99 3.15 3.56
C GLU A 227 20.03 2.04 3.11
N GLU A 228 19.80 1.93 1.80
CA GLU A 228 18.90 0.91 1.25
C GLU A 228 19.34 -0.52 1.63
N SER A 229 20.64 -0.78 1.75
CA SER A 229 21.21 -2.06 2.20
C SER A 229 20.83 -2.45 3.63
N GLU A 230 20.38 -1.48 4.46
CA GLU A 230 20.01 -1.69 5.85
C GLU A 230 18.53 -2.06 6.04
N LEU A 231 17.71 -2.01 4.96
CA LEU A 231 16.25 -2.29 5.02
C LEU A 231 15.95 -3.65 5.67
N GLY A 232 16.69 -4.70 5.31
CA GLY A 232 16.44 -6.05 5.83
C GLY A 232 16.74 -6.23 7.33
N GLU A 233 17.50 -5.30 7.91
CA GLU A 233 17.86 -5.27 9.33
C GLU A 233 17.14 -4.14 10.10
N TYR A 234 16.30 -3.37 9.40
CA TYR A 234 15.51 -2.31 10.02
C TYR A 234 14.55 -2.90 11.05
N VAL A 235 14.51 -2.29 12.24
CA VAL A 235 13.60 -2.70 13.31
C VAL A 235 12.49 -1.65 13.44
N LEU A 236 11.27 -2.07 13.10
CA LEU A 236 10.11 -1.20 13.16
C LEU A 236 9.68 -0.97 14.60
N GLU A 237 9.59 0.32 14.99
CA GLU A 237 9.00 0.69 16.27
C GLU A 237 7.46 0.74 16.15
N PRO A 238 6.73 -0.04 16.96
CA PRO A 238 5.26 -0.03 16.94
C PRO A 238 4.70 1.37 17.25
N ASN A 239 3.61 1.74 16.59
CA ASN A 239 2.92 3.03 16.74
C ASN A 239 3.80 4.26 16.41
N SER A 240 4.90 4.05 15.70
CA SER A 240 5.71 5.14 15.15
C SER A 240 5.10 5.63 13.82
N LYS A 241 5.54 6.80 13.34
CA LYS A 241 5.19 7.30 12.00
C LYS A 241 5.60 6.28 10.92
N ALA A 242 6.72 5.58 11.11
CA ALA A 242 7.22 4.53 10.22
C ALA A 242 6.30 3.31 10.14
N SER A 243 5.58 2.97 11.22
CA SER A 243 4.67 1.82 11.25
C SER A 243 3.41 2.00 10.39
N ARG A 244 3.17 3.20 9.89
CA ARG A 244 2.09 3.51 8.94
C ARG A 244 2.50 3.39 7.48
N VAL A 245 3.78 3.12 7.19
CA VAL A 245 4.26 3.04 5.82
C VAL A 245 4.08 1.62 5.29
N GLY A 246 3.32 1.48 4.21
CA GLY A 246 3.14 0.22 3.48
C GLY A 246 3.71 0.29 2.07
N LEU A 247 3.31 -0.64 1.22
CA LEU A 247 3.77 -0.73 -0.17
C LEU A 247 2.58 -0.92 -1.13
N TYR A 248 2.57 -0.19 -2.25
CA TYR A 248 1.74 -0.53 -3.40
C TYR A 248 2.63 -0.97 -4.58
N ASN A 249 2.37 -2.18 -5.08
CA ASN A 249 3.20 -2.86 -6.05
C ASN A 249 2.44 -3.07 -7.37
N ASP A 250 2.54 -2.10 -8.29
CA ASP A 250 1.85 -2.18 -9.59
C ASP A 250 2.63 -3.03 -10.62
N GLY A 251 3.72 -3.65 -10.18
CA GLY A 251 4.49 -4.63 -10.96
C GLY A 251 4.36 -6.06 -10.44
N TYR A 252 3.37 -6.35 -9.59
CA TYR A 252 3.29 -7.58 -8.81
C TYR A 252 3.43 -8.83 -9.67
N MET A 253 4.37 -9.69 -9.31
CA MET A 253 4.75 -10.93 -10.00
C MET A 253 5.25 -10.76 -11.46
N GLY A 254 5.43 -9.53 -11.95
CA GLY A 254 5.79 -9.26 -13.36
C GLY A 254 7.20 -9.64 -13.76
N SER A 255 8.10 -9.81 -12.82
CA SER A 255 9.49 -10.24 -13.00
C SER A 255 10.13 -10.53 -11.64
N ASP A 256 11.41 -10.94 -11.60
CA ASP A 256 12.15 -11.15 -10.34
C ASP A 256 12.19 -9.89 -9.46
N SER A 257 12.09 -8.70 -10.05
CA SER A 257 12.05 -7.41 -9.34
C SER A 257 10.65 -6.78 -9.27
N ASP A 258 9.60 -7.47 -9.69
CA ASP A 258 8.27 -6.90 -9.86
C ASP A 258 8.32 -5.58 -10.65
N LEU A 259 8.91 -5.65 -11.86
CA LEU A 259 9.13 -4.50 -12.75
C LEU A 259 9.83 -3.30 -12.08
N GLY A 260 10.76 -3.59 -11.16
CA GLY A 260 11.56 -2.58 -10.45
C GLY A 260 10.96 -2.10 -9.13
N THR A 261 9.96 -2.77 -8.59
CA THR A 261 9.49 -2.52 -7.22
C THR A 261 10.55 -2.91 -6.20
N PHE A 262 11.15 -4.09 -6.35
CA PHE A 262 12.20 -4.60 -5.49
C PHE A 262 13.56 -4.47 -6.18
N HIS A 263 14.54 -3.89 -5.48
CA HIS A 263 15.93 -3.86 -5.93
C HIS A 263 16.73 -5.09 -5.44
N ASP A 264 16.40 -5.55 -4.24
CA ASP A 264 16.86 -6.80 -3.66
C ASP A 264 15.64 -7.45 -3.01
N ARG A 265 15.07 -8.47 -3.68
CA ARG A 265 13.79 -9.04 -3.29
C ARG A 265 13.82 -9.63 -1.89
N GLU A 266 14.87 -10.36 -1.50
CA GLU A 266 14.95 -10.98 -0.17
C GLU A 266 15.02 -9.93 0.94
N ARG A 267 15.88 -8.94 0.79
CA ARG A 267 16.04 -7.83 1.73
C ARG A 267 14.74 -7.02 1.84
N ASP A 268 14.16 -6.66 0.70
CA ASP A 268 12.99 -5.79 0.62
C ASP A 268 11.73 -6.48 1.17
N LEU A 269 11.60 -7.79 0.97
CA LEU A 269 10.53 -8.59 1.57
C LEU A 269 10.68 -8.74 3.09
N LYS A 270 11.90 -8.80 3.63
CA LYS A 270 12.11 -8.78 5.10
C LYS A 270 11.62 -7.47 5.72
N TRP A 271 11.93 -6.34 5.08
CA TRP A 271 11.40 -5.05 5.49
C TRP A 271 9.87 -5.01 5.38
N LEU A 272 9.32 -5.41 4.24
CA LEU A 272 7.89 -5.38 3.96
C LEU A 272 7.10 -6.21 4.99
N ARG A 273 7.57 -7.41 5.32
CA ARG A 273 6.94 -8.27 6.33
C ARG A 273 6.76 -7.57 7.69
N GLN A 274 7.71 -6.74 8.12
CA GLN A 274 7.56 -5.98 9.34
C GLN A 274 6.50 -4.88 9.21
N GLN A 275 6.50 -4.16 8.08
CA GLN A 275 5.53 -3.09 7.81
C GLN A 275 4.09 -3.61 7.78
N THR A 276 3.87 -4.78 7.21
CA THR A 276 2.54 -5.34 6.99
C THR A 276 1.85 -5.89 8.24
N TYR A 277 2.52 -5.88 9.40
CA TYR A 277 1.82 -6.09 10.68
C TYR A 277 0.94 -4.90 11.08
N THR A 278 1.19 -3.72 10.57
CA THR A 278 0.50 -2.48 10.95
C THR A 278 0.07 -1.62 9.77
N SER A 279 0.48 -1.99 8.56
CA SER A 279 0.21 -1.25 7.33
C SER A 279 -0.25 -2.18 6.21
N TYR A 280 -0.56 -1.62 5.04
CA TYR A 280 -1.08 -2.36 3.89
C TYR A 280 0.01 -2.68 2.86
N TYR A 281 -0.11 -3.86 2.27
CA TYR A 281 0.61 -4.26 1.08
C TYR A 281 -0.37 -4.73 0.01
N GLY A 282 -0.22 -4.24 -1.19
CA GLY A 282 -1.03 -4.68 -2.32
C GLY A 282 -0.59 -4.02 -3.60
N GLY A 283 -1.50 -3.93 -4.57
CA GLY A 283 -1.22 -3.31 -5.86
C GLY A 283 -1.92 -3.99 -7.01
N GLU A 284 -1.20 -4.21 -8.11
CA GLU A 284 -1.74 -4.79 -9.33
C GLU A 284 -0.89 -5.94 -9.83
N PHE A 285 -1.53 -7.05 -10.21
CA PHE A 285 -0.87 -8.03 -11.05
C PHE A 285 -0.43 -7.38 -12.35
N SER A 286 0.84 -7.57 -12.70
CA SER A 286 1.39 -7.04 -13.94
C SER A 286 0.79 -7.73 -15.16
N GLY A 287 0.35 -6.96 -16.13
CA GLY A 287 -0.14 -7.45 -17.41
C GLY A 287 -1.49 -8.19 -17.33
N ASN A 288 -1.68 -9.12 -18.25
CA ASN A 288 -2.87 -9.95 -18.37
C ASN A 288 -2.50 -11.44 -18.23
N LEU A 289 -3.48 -12.33 -18.34
CA LEU A 289 -3.29 -13.77 -18.19
C LEU A 289 -2.25 -14.36 -19.17
N ASP A 290 -2.19 -13.87 -20.41
CA ASP A 290 -1.21 -14.36 -21.39
C ASP A 290 0.21 -13.86 -21.08
N PHE A 291 0.33 -12.69 -20.49
CA PHE A 291 1.58 -12.18 -19.94
C PHE A 291 2.03 -13.02 -18.74
N ALA A 292 1.15 -13.27 -17.79
CA ALA A 292 1.44 -14.06 -16.58
C ALA A 292 1.98 -15.47 -16.91
N LYS A 293 1.42 -16.13 -17.92
CA LYS A 293 1.85 -17.46 -18.36
C LYS A 293 3.29 -17.54 -18.90
N GLN A 294 3.97 -16.40 -19.06
CA GLN A 294 5.35 -16.34 -19.52
C GLN A 294 6.38 -16.32 -18.38
N TYR A 295 5.94 -16.18 -17.14
CA TYR A 295 6.82 -15.98 -15.99
C TYR A 295 6.49 -16.94 -14.85
N ASP A 296 7.51 -17.64 -14.38
CA ASP A 296 7.40 -18.60 -13.29
C ASP A 296 7.00 -17.93 -11.94
N THR A 297 7.22 -16.62 -11.81
CA THR A 297 6.82 -15.83 -10.63
C THR A 297 5.33 -15.91 -10.33
N TYR A 298 4.48 -16.09 -11.35
CA TYR A 298 3.05 -16.25 -11.18
C TYR A 298 2.61 -17.68 -10.81
N LEU A 299 3.50 -18.68 -10.94
CA LEU A 299 3.13 -20.06 -10.59
C LEU A 299 2.83 -20.17 -9.10
N PRO A 300 1.84 -20.99 -8.71
CA PRO A 300 1.40 -21.09 -7.31
C PRO A 300 2.52 -21.41 -6.32
N GLU A 301 3.47 -22.25 -6.69
CA GLU A 301 4.62 -22.60 -5.86
C GLU A 301 5.52 -21.42 -5.49
N ASN A 302 5.51 -20.35 -6.29
CA ASN A 302 6.24 -19.10 -6.03
C ASN A 302 5.32 -18.03 -5.40
N ALA A 303 4.11 -17.88 -5.96
CA ALA A 303 3.19 -16.81 -5.58
C ALA A 303 2.57 -17.03 -4.18
N VAL A 304 2.12 -18.26 -3.86
CA VAL A 304 1.42 -18.54 -2.61
C VAL A 304 2.30 -18.30 -1.38
N PRO A 305 3.54 -18.84 -1.29
CA PRO A 305 4.40 -18.59 -0.15
C PRO A 305 4.73 -17.11 0.02
N GLU A 306 4.94 -16.36 -1.07
CA GLU A 306 5.25 -14.94 -0.99
C GLU A 306 4.05 -14.10 -0.56
N MET A 307 2.86 -14.35 -1.09
CA MET A 307 1.63 -13.68 -0.66
C MET A 307 1.42 -13.83 0.85
N TYR A 308 1.63 -15.05 1.35
CA TYR A 308 1.50 -15.35 2.77
C TYR A 308 2.61 -14.67 3.59
N TYR A 309 3.88 -14.81 3.17
CA TYR A 309 5.02 -14.22 3.87
C TYR A 309 4.94 -12.70 3.96
N SER A 310 4.49 -12.04 2.91
CA SER A 310 4.39 -10.57 2.83
C SER A 310 3.10 -10.00 3.42
N HIS A 311 2.18 -10.86 3.90
CA HIS A 311 0.83 -10.48 4.36
C HIS A 311 0.11 -9.60 3.33
N LEU A 312 0.02 -10.10 2.08
CA LEU A 312 -0.66 -9.39 1.01
C LEU A 312 -2.09 -9.03 1.45
N SER A 313 -2.43 -7.75 1.43
CA SER A 313 -3.71 -7.25 1.93
C SER A 313 -4.73 -7.03 0.81
N TYR A 314 -4.29 -6.58 -0.37
CA TYR A 314 -5.20 -6.35 -1.49
C TYR A 314 -4.48 -6.54 -2.83
N ILE A 315 -5.23 -6.95 -3.85
CA ILE A 315 -4.73 -7.09 -5.23
C ILE A 315 -5.89 -6.95 -6.22
N ASN A 316 -5.63 -6.53 -7.45
CA ASN A 316 -6.63 -6.59 -8.51
C ASN A 316 -6.91 -8.05 -8.96
N SER A 317 -8.03 -8.28 -9.65
CA SER A 317 -8.48 -9.63 -10.02
C SER A 317 -8.01 -10.12 -11.40
N ASN A 318 -7.10 -9.40 -12.06
CA ASN A 318 -6.77 -9.62 -13.48
C ASN A 318 -6.22 -11.02 -13.80
N ILE A 319 -5.45 -11.63 -12.89
CA ILE A 319 -4.72 -12.90 -13.10
C ILE A 319 -5.39 -14.11 -12.43
N PHE A 320 -6.44 -13.90 -11.64
CA PHE A 320 -7.01 -14.96 -10.81
C PHE A 320 -7.48 -16.20 -11.57
N LYS A 321 -7.84 -16.05 -12.85
CA LYS A 321 -8.18 -17.20 -13.67
C LYS A 321 -7.04 -18.22 -13.77
N LEU A 322 -5.78 -17.78 -13.69
CA LEU A 322 -4.65 -18.68 -13.64
C LEU A 322 -4.76 -19.66 -12.46
N TYR A 323 -5.03 -19.13 -11.27
CA TYR A 323 -5.08 -19.93 -10.04
C TYR A 323 -6.32 -20.81 -9.91
N GLN A 324 -7.34 -20.60 -10.75
CA GLN A 324 -8.49 -21.51 -10.85
C GLN A 324 -8.14 -22.86 -11.53
N ASP A 325 -7.06 -22.86 -12.32
CA ASP A 325 -6.60 -24.05 -13.05
C ASP A 325 -5.72 -24.98 -12.19
N TYR A 326 -5.36 -24.59 -10.95
CA TYR A 326 -4.54 -25.36 -10.02
C TYR A 326 -5.35 -25.86 -8.83
N THR A 327 -5.16 -27.14 -8.48
CA THR A 327 -5.72 -27.75 -7.26
C THR A 327 -4.73 -27.58 -6.12
N PHE A 328 -5.16 -27.05 -4.99
CA PHE A 328 -4.33 -26.89 -3.80
C PHE A 328 -4.01 -28.26 -3.20
N GLY A 329 -2.76 -28.54 -2.94
CA GLY A 329 -2.25 -29.75 -2.35
C GLY A 329 -1.08 -29.45 -1.43
N LYS A 330 -0.47 -30.48 -0.86
CA LYS A 330 0.62 -30.36 0.10
C LYS A 330 1.83 -29.56 -0.44
N GLU A 331 2.03 -29.56 -1.74
CA GLU A 331 3.08 -28.81 -2.42
C GLU A 331 2.94 -27.30 -2.28
N TYR A 332 1.76 -26.80 -1.92
CA TYR A 332 1.47 -25.38 -1.70
C TYR A 332 1.32 -25.04 -0.23
N ASP A 333 1.54 -25.98 0.70
CA ASP A 333 1.51 -25.68 2.13
C ASP A 333 2.50 -24.57 2.45
N VAL A 334 2.03 -23.62 3.25
CA VAL A 334 2.88 -22.55 3.77
C VAL A 334 3.66 -23.07 4.97
N GLU A 335 4.93 -22.69 5.07
CA GLU A 335 5.81 -23.14 6.14
C GLU A 335 5.21 -22.81 7.53
N ASN A 336 5.24 -23.82 8.41
CA ASN A 336 4.73 -23.74 9.78
C ASN A 336 3.21 -23.54 9.93
N VAL A 337 2.43 -23.78 8.86
CA VAL A 337 0.97 -23.70 8.90
C VAL A 337 0.38 -25.01 8.37
N ASP A 338 -0.66 -25.53 9.02
CA ASP A 338 -1.43 -26.68 8.53
C ASP A 338 -2.54 -26.18 7.59
N ASN A 339 -2.28 -26.27 6.29
CA ASN A 339 -3.24 -25.89 5.24
C ASN A 339 -4.04 -27.10 4.70
N SER A 340 -4.00 -28.26 5.37
CA SER A 340 -4.63 -29.51 4.87
C SER A 340 -6.14 -29.39 4.66
N ALA A 341 -6.82 -28.44 5.31
CA ALA A 341 -8.24 -28.16 5.10
C ALA A 341 -8.56 -27.72 3.65
N TYR A 342 -7.57 -27.16 2.93
CA TYR A 342 -7.70 -26.70 1.54
C TYR A 342 -7.34 -27.75 0.50
N TYR A 343 -6.83 -28.93 0.89
CA TYR A 343 -6.47 -29.97 -0.09
C TYR A 343 -7.67 -30.39 -0.94
N GLY A 344 -7.52 -30.25 -2.25
CA GLY A 344 -8.59 -30.52 -3.23
C GLY A 344 -9.41 -29.29 -3.64
N GLU A 345 -9.30 -28.18 -2.94
CA GLU A 345 -9.86 -26.89 -3.37
C GLU A 345 -8.99 -26.27 -4.48
N THR A 346 -9.41 -25.15 -5.07
CA THR A 346 -8.55 -24.40 -6.01
C THR A 346 -7.55 -23.53 -5.27
N VAL A 347 -6.35 -23.32 -5.86
CA VAL A 347 -5.40 -22.32 -5.35
C VAL A 347 -6.03 -20.94 -5.31
N PHE A 348 -6.91 -20.61 -6.26
CA PHE A 348 -7.70 -19.38 -6.24
C PHE A 348 -8.50 -19.21 -4.93
N LYS A 349 -9.16 -20.28 -4.48
CA LYS A 349 -9.95 -20.26 -3.24
C LYS A 349 -9.04 -20.02 -2.03
N PHE A 350 -7.91 -20.73 -1.97
CA PHE A 350 -6.92 -20.54 -0.91
C PHE A 350 -6.45 -19.07 -0.84
N ILE A 351 -5.99 -18.52 -1.97
CA ILE A 351 -5.52 -17.12 -2.03
C ILE A 351 -6.64 -16.18 -1.58
N ARG A 352 -7.85 -16.33 -2.12
CA ARG A 352 -8.98 -15.46 -1.78
C ARG A 352 -9.28 -15.47 -0.27
N ASP A 353 -9.31 -16.65 0.34
CA ASP A 353 -9.72 -16.82 1.73
C ASP A 353 -8.62 -16.35 2.70
N HIS A 354 -7.34 -16.25 2.27
CA HIS A 354 -6.22 -15.80 3.09
C HIS A 354 -5.86 -14.32 2.92
N ILE A 355 -6.21 -13.69 1.80
CA ILE A 355 -6.04 -12.24 1.59
C ILE A 355 -7.36 -11.47 1.65
N GLY A 356 -8.48 -12.14 1.76
CA GLY A 356 -9.82 -11.58 1.71
C GLY A 356 -10.66 -11.85 2.97
#